data_9c6814c359239daf2e9238bab6babe9d
#
_entry.id   9c6814c359239daf2e9238bab6babe9d
#
_cell.length_a   1.000
_cell.length_b   1.000
_cell.length_c   1.000
_cell.angle_alpha   90.00
_cell.angle_beta   90.00
_cell.angle_gamma   90.00
#
_symmetry.space_group_name_H-M   'P 1'
#
loop_
_entity.id
_entity.type
_entity.pdbx_description
1 polymer ?
#
loop_
_entity_poly.entity_id
_entity_poly.type
_entity_poly.pdbx_seq_one_letter_code
_entity_poly.pdbx_strand_id
1 'polypeptide(L)'
;MSIPTFGGTAGNGLALPSSRYILPQFEERTAYGYKRQDPDRDIIMYINSPGGSFTAMTAIYDTMQYISPQIQTVVLGQAASAAAVLLAAGAPGKRLALPNARVLIHQPAMGEAGHGQASDIEIQAAEILRMRTWLESTLSRHSNRTPEQVNRDIDRDKILSAQEAVDYGLIDQVLTTRKRLPAAIGK
;
A
#
# COMPACT_ATOMS: atom_id res chain seq x y z
N MET A 1 -37.68 -17.31 -3.64
CA MET A 1 -36.30 -17.31 -4.17
C MET A 1 -35.42 -17.92 -3.10
N SER A 2 -35.07 -19.19 -3.26
CA SER A 2 -34.33 -19.96 -2.27
C SER A 2 -32.86 -19.65 -2.40
N ILE A 3 -32.26 -19.18 -1.30
CA ILE A 3 -30.79 -19.03 -1.17
C ILE A 3 -30.23 -20.46 -1.15
N PRO A 4 -29.28 -20.81 -2.00
CA PRO A 4 -28.66 -22.14 -1.92
C PRO A 4 -27.88 -22.22 -0.61
N THR A 5 -28.34 -23.11 0.28
CA THR A 5 -27.58 -23.54 1.44
C THR A 5 -26.36 -24.29 0.95
N PHE A 6 -25.18 -23.77 1.22
CA PHE A 6 -23.94 -24.51 1.05
C PHE A 6 -23.87 -25.64 2.09
N GLY A 7 -24.52 -26.75 1.79
CA GLY A 7 -24.29 -28.02 2.42
C GLY A 7 -23.04 -28.67 1.83
N GLY A 8 -21.87 -28.21 2.22
CA GLY A 8 -20.62 -28.86 1.98
C GLY A 8 -20.35 -29.82 3.11
N THR A 9 -20.44 -31.11 2.82
CA THR A 9 -19.97 -32.17 3.70
C THR A 9 -18.49 -32.02 3.99
N ALA A 10 -18.20 -31.95 5.26
CA ALA A 10 -16.99 -32.39 5.94
C ALA A 10 -15.70 -32.57 5.11
N GLY A 11 -15.14 -31.48 4.66
CA GLY A 11 -13.71 -31.31 4.62
C GLY A 11 -13.41 -30.22 5.62
N ASN A 12 -12.46 -30.43 6.52
CA ASN A 12 -12.06 -29.50 7.57
C ASN A 12 -11.43 -28.20 7.03
N GLY A 13 -12.03 -27.59 6.04
CA GLY A 13 -11.71 -26.27 5.55
C GLY A 13 -12.70 -25.29 6.12
N LEU A 14 -12.37 -24.63 7.20
CA LEU A 14 -12.98 -23.37 7.59
C LEU A 14 -12.79 -22.43 6.40
N ALA A 15 -13.85 -22.28 5.60
CA ALA A 15 -13.94 -21.17 4.65
C ALA A 15 -13.92 -19.90 5.46
N LEU A 16 -12.77 -19.28 5.59
CA LEU A 16 -12.64 -18.01 6.27
C LEU A 16 -13.49 -16.98 5.54
N PRO A 17 -14.35 -16.23 6.24
CA PRO A 17 -15.14 -15.17 5.62
C PRO A 17 -14.30 -14.15 4.86
N SER A 18 -13.04 -13.96 5.27
CA SER A 18 -12.07 -13.11 4.60
C SER A 18 -11.69 -13.58 3.18
N SER A 19 -11.71 -14.88 2.91
CA SER A 19 -11.45 -15.39 1.56
C SER A 19 -12.55 -15.00 0.57
N ARG A 20 -13.74 -14.67 1.05
CA ARG A 20 -14.86 -14.19 0.21
C ARG A 20 -14.76 -12.71 -0.16
N TYR A 21 -14.04 -11.89 0.61
CA TYR A 21 -14.04 -10.45 0.41
C TYR A 21 -12.77 -9.89 -0.21
N ILE A 22 -11.65 -10.57 -0.10
CA ILE A 22 -10.37 -10.10 -0.63
C ILE A 22 -9.96 -10.92 -1.86
N LEU A 23 -10.01 -12.24 -1.79
CA LEU A 23 -9.68 -13.12 -2.92
C LEU A 23 -10.76 -13.19 -4.01
N PRO A 24 -12.08 -13.14 -3.71
CA PRO A 24 -13.09 -13.26 -4.74
C PRO A 24 -13.10 -12.17 -5.78
N GLN A 25 -12.59 -10.99 -5.50
CA GLN A 25 -12.46 -9.99 -6.56
C GLN A 25 -11.53 -10.43 -7.68
N PHE A 26 -10.60 -11.34 -7.39
CA PHE A 26 -9.73 -11.95 -8.38
C PHE A 26 -10.20 -13.33 -8.84
N GLU A 27 -10.66 -14.19 -7.93
CA GLU A 27 -11.10 -15.55 -8.25
C GLU A 27 -12.51 -15.62 -8.85
N GLU A 28 -13.47 -14.81 -8.37
CA GLU A 28 -14.80 -14.75 -8.99
C GLU A 28 -14.74 -14.23 -10.42
N ARG A 29 -13.87 -13.26 -10.71
CA ARG A 29 -13.65 -12.82 -12.08
C ARG A 29 -13.13 -13.91 -12.98
N THR A 30 -12.38 -14.87 -12.44
CA THR A 30 -11.85 -16.02 -13.18
C THR A 30 -12.87 -17.17 -13.22
N ALA A 31 -13.54 -17.47 -12.11
CA ALA A 31 -14.47 -18.59 -11.99
C ALA A 31 -15.80 -18.35 -12.72
N TYR A 32 -16.28 -17.11 -12.82
CA TYR A 32 -17.51 -16.74 -13.53
C TYR A 32 -17.28 -16.28 -14.98
N GLY A 33 -16.13 -16.60 -15.57
CA GLY A 33 -15.88 -16.31 -16.98
C GLY A 33 -15.70 -14.83 -17.31
N TYR A 34 -15.43 -13.99 -16.32
CA TYR A 34 -14.87 -12.67 -16.61
C TYR A 34 -13.50 -12.90 -17.28
N LYS A 35 -13.46 -12.78 -18.59
CA LYS A 35 -12.19 -12.79 -19.32
C LYS A 35 -11.27 -11.80 -18.61
N ARG A 36 -10.12 -12.24 -18.14
CA ARG A 36 -9.01 -11.36 -17.82
C ARG A 36 -8.86 -10.48 -19.05
N GLN A 37 -9.22 -9.22 -18.95
CA GLN A 37 -9.17 -8.32 -20.11
C GLN A 37 -7.74 -8.20 -20.61
N ASP A 38 -6.78 -8.30 -19.69
CA ASP A 38 -5.36 -8.32 -19.98
C ASP A 38 -4.59 -8.73 -18.71
N PRO A 39 -4.04 -9.94 -18.64
CA PRO A 39 -3.30 -10.40 -17.46
C PRO A 39 -2.01 -9.61 -17.23
N ASP A 40 -1.48 -8.95 -18.26
CA ASP A 40 -0.23 -8.21 -18.22
C ASP A 40 -0.46 -6.71 -17.98
N ARG A 41 -1.72 -6.28 -17.88
CA ARG A 41 -2.06 -4.88 -17.68
C ARG A 41 -1.81 -4.45 -16.23
N ASP A 42 -1.05 -3.36 -16.08
CA ASP A 42 -0.80 -2.74 -14.78
C ASP A 42 -2.10 -2.32 -14.07
N ILE A 43 -2.08 -2.44 -12.76
CA ILE A 43 -3.10 -1.84 -11.89
C ILE A 43 -2.62 -0.45 -11.49
N ILE A 44 -3.43 0.56 -11.71
CA ILE A 44 -3.09 1.92 -11.30
C ILE A 44 -3.79 2.25 -9.98
N MET A 45 -3.00 2.56 -8.96
CA MET A 45 -3.48 3.01 -7.66
C MET A 45 -3.26 4.52 -7.52
N TYR A 46 -4.35 5.28 -7.48
CA TYR A 46 -4.31 6.70 -7.17
C TYR A 46 -4.42 6.92 -5.67
N ILE A 47 -3.52 7.72 -5.11
CA ILE A 47 -3.38 7.94 -3.68
C ILE A 47 -3.61 9.40 -3.34
N ASN A 48 -4.54 9.66 -2.42
CA ASN A 48 -4.71 10.91 -1.69
C ASN A 48 -5.23 10.56 -0.29
N SER A 49 -4.31 10.37 0.66
CA SER A 49 -4.65 9.79 1.96
C SER A 49 -3.73 10.30 3.07
N PRO A 50 -4.27 10.59 4.25
CA PRO A 50 -3.49 10.92 5.45
C PRO A 50 -2.87 9.70 6.13
N GLY A 51 -3.12 8.48 5.64
CA GLY A 51 -2.71 7.23 6.25
C GLY A 51 -3.86 6.47 6.90
N GLY A 52 -3.56 5.68 7.90
CA GLY A 52 -4.56 4.86 8.61
C GLY A 52 -3.97 3.68 9.37
N SER A 53 -4.76 2.65 9.57
CA SER A 53 -4.39 1.46 10.32
C SER A 53 -3.18 0.74 9.73
N PHE A 54 -2.25 0.35 10.60
CA PHE A 54 -1.08 -0.43 10.22
C PHE A 54 -1.46 -1.79 9.62
N THR A 55 -2.43 -2.48 10.23
CA THR A 55 -2.88 -3.79 9.74
C THR A 55 -3.61 -3.71 8.40
N ALA A 56 -4.38 -2.65 8.15
CA ALA A 56 -4.98 -2.41 6.85
C ALA A 56 -3.92 -2.12 5.78
N MET A 57 -2.90 -1.37 6.13
CA MET A 57 -1.76 -1.10 5.24
C MET A 57 -1.01 -2.38 4.88
N THR A 58 -0.66 -3.22 5.86
CA THR A 58 0.07 -4.47 5.59
C THR A 58 -0.74 -5.44 4.74
N ALA A 59 -2.06 -5.51 4.93
CA ALA A 59 -2.94 -6.33 4.10
C ALA A 59 -2.92 -5.88 2.63
N ILE A 60 -2.95 -4.56 2.37
CA ILE A 60 -2.85 -4.02 1.02
C ILE A 60 -1.43 -4.23 0.47
N TYR A 61 -0.39 -3.95 1.27
CA TYR A 61 1.00 -4.14 0.89
C TYR A 61 1.28 -5.58 0.45
N ASP A 62 0.91 -6.56 1.29
CA ASP A 62 1.11 -7.97 0.97
C ASP A 62 0.34 -8.37 -0.30
N THR A 63 -0.87 -7.86 -0.49
CA THR A 63 -1.64 -8.07 -1.72
C THR A 63 -0.90 -7.51 -2.94
N MET A 64 -0.36 -6.29 -2.84
CA MET A 64 0.41 -5.66 -3.91
C MET A 64 1.65 -6.49 -4.30
N GLN A 65 2.32 -7.10 -3.30
CA GLN A 65 3.50 -7.94 -3.53
C GLN A 65 3.15 -9.34 -4.04
N TYR A 66 1.94 -9.83 -3.75
CA TYR A 66 1.50 -11.19 -4.07
C TYR A 66 0.97 -11.33 -5.49
N ILE A 67 0.28 -10.33 -6.01
CA ILE A 67 -0.38 -10.42 -7.32
C ILE A 67 0.60 -10.28 -8.49
N SER A 68 0.30 -10.94 -9.61
CA SER A 68 1.15 -10.92 -10.81
C SER A 68 1.18 -9.56 -11.54
N PRO A 69 0.06 -8.81 -11.69
CA PRO A 69 0.08 -7.50 -12.33
C PRO A 69 0.97 -6.51 -11.58
N GLN A 70 1.72 -5.69 -12.31
CA GLN A 70 2.48 -4.61 -11.68
C GLN A 70 1.55 -3.51 -11.18
N ILE A 71 1.88 -2.96 -10.03
CA ILE A 71 1.13 -1.86 -9.44
C ILE A 71 1.84 -0.54 -9.72
N GLN A 72 1.20 0.31 -10.53
CA GLN A 72 1.60 1.70 -10.68
C GLN A 72 0.95 2.52 -9.56
N THR A 73 1.72 3.30 -8.84
CA THR A 73 1.21 4.19 -7.79
C THR A 73 1.33 5.65 -8.20
N VAL A 74 0.31 6.45 -7.93
CA VAL A 74 0.27 7.87 -8.31
C VAL A 74 -0.28 8.68 -7.13
N VAL A 75 0.54 9.48 -6.47
CA VAL A 75 0.05 10.41 -5.45
C VAL A 75 -0.47 11.70 -6.08
N LEU A 76 -1.72 12.05 -5.76
CA LEU A 76 -2.40 13.25 -6.28
C LEU A 76 -2.20 14.46 -5.37
N GLY A 77 -2.58 14.39 -4.10
CA GLY A 77 -2.45 15.44 -3.10
C GLY A 77 -1.43 15.10 -2.03
N GLN A 78 -1.71 14.04 -1.26
CA GLN A 78 -0.79 13.57 -0.24
C GLN A 78 -0.79 12.04 -0.13
N ALA A 79 0.36 11.51 0.27
CA ALA A 79 0.50 10.17 0.78
C ALA A 79 1.24 10.25 2.13
N ALA A 80 0.51 10.12 3.22
CA ALA A 80 1.08 10.24 4.55
C ALA A 80 1.03 8.89 5.30
N SER A 81 2.05 8.62 6.13
CA SER A 81 2.06 7.45 7.00
C SER A 81 1.89 6.14 6.23
N ALA A 82 0.88 5.34 6.55
CA ALA A 82 0.54 4.10 5.84
C ALA A 82 0.43 4.28 4.30
N ALA A 83 -0.09 5.41 3.85
CA ALA A 83 -0.22 5.69 2.41
C ALA A 83 1.13 5.93 1.72
N ALA A 84 2.13 6.47 2.43
CA ALA A 84 3.47 6.63 1.91
C ALA A 84 4.17 5.28 1.69
N VAL A 85 3.90 4.30 2.54
CA VAL A 85 4.39 2.93 2.37
C VAL A 85 3.80 2.30 1.12
N LEU A 86 2.48 2.42 0.93
CA LEU A 86 1.81 1.88 -0.27
C LEU A 86 2.26 2.57 -1.55
N LEU A 87 2.52 3.90 -1.49
CA LEU A 87 3.10 4.64 -2.61
C LEU A 87 4.47 4.08 -3.01
N ALA A 88 5.35 3.91 -2.02
CA ALA A 88 6.71 3.41 -2.23
C ALA A 88 6.72 1.94 -2.69
N ALA A 89 5.72 1.14 -2.30
CA ALA A 89 5.58 -0.27 -2.65
C ALA A 89 5.14 -0.54 -4.09
N GLY A 90 4.86 0.48 -4.87
CA GLY A 90 4.60 0.37 -6.31
C GLY A 90 5.79 -0.23 -7.07
N ALA A 91 5.53 -0.72 -8.29
CA ALA A 91 6.57 -1.30 -9.13
C ALA A 91 7.66 -0.26 -9.45
N PRO A 92 8.94 -0.64 -9.41
CA PRO A 92 10.04 0.26 -9.76
C PRO A 92 9.86 0.90 -11.14
N GLY A 93 10.07 2.21 -11.23
CA GLY A 93 9.84 3.00 -12.44
C GLY A 93 8.36 3.42 -12.65
N LYS A 94 7.45 2.97 -11.79
CA LYS A 94 6.00 3.24 -11.90
C LYS A 94 5.41 3.93 -10.66
N ARG A 95 6.26 4.53 -9.81
CA ARG A 95 5.84 5.29 -8.63
C ARG A 95 5.90 6.78 -8.95
N LEU A 96 4.74 7.42 -8.97
CA LEU A 96 4.57 8.73 -9.57
C LEU A 96 3.93 9.74 -8.61
N ALA A 97 4.23 11.02 -8.78
CA ALA A 97 3.58 12.10 -8.05
C ALA A 97 3.14 13.25 -8.96
N LEU A 98 2.05 13.92 -8.62
CA LEU A 98 1.77 15.25 -9.17
C LEU A 98 2.69 16.30 -8.50
N PRO A 99 2.97 17.44 -9.16
CA PRO A 99 4.00 18.39 -8.71
C PRO A 99 3.81 18.96 -7.31
N ASN A 100 2.56 19.13 -6.89
CA ASN A 100 2.21 19.70 -5.58
C ASN A 100 1.93 18.64 -4.50
N ALA A 101 2.12 17.36 -4.83
CA ALA A 101 1.91 16.29 -3.88
C ALA A 101 2.92 16.36 -2.72
N ARG A 102 2.50 15.84 -1.57
CA ARG A 102 3.33 15.69 -0.36
C ARG A 102 3.40 14.23 0.04
N VAL A 103 4.58 13.81 0.45
CA VAL A 103 4.79 12.49 1.04
C VAL A 103 5.28 12.68 2.47
N LEU A 104 4.62 12.05 3.44
CA LEU A 104 4.99 12.11 4.84
C LEU A 104 5.30 10.72 5.35
N ILE A 105 6.48 10.56 5.93
CA ILE A 105 6.89 9.34 6.62
C ILE A 105 7.14 9.64 8.09
N HIS A 106 6.73 8.73 8.96
CA HIS A 106 6.96 8.78 10.40
C HIS A 106 6.86 7.37 11.00
N GLN A 107 7.37 7.21 12.22
CA GLN A 107 7.25 5.95 12.96
C GLN A 107 5.78 5.66 13.32
N PRO A 108 5.43 4.38 13.58
CA PRO A 108 4.11 4.04 14.08
C PRO A 108 3.80 4.79 15.37
N ALA A 109 2.61 5.37 15.45
CA ALA A 109 2.10 5.96 16.68
C ALA A 109 0.97 5.09 17.24
N MET A 110 0.94 4.94 18.56
CA MET A 110 -0.26 4.42 19.21
C MET A 110 -1.31 5.52 19.24
N GLY A 111 -2.55 5.20 18.88
CA GLY A 111 -3.68 6.05 19.19
C GLY A 111 -3.77 6.30 20.71
N GLU A 112 -4.93 6.36 21.30
CA GLU A 112 -5.11 6.59 22.76
C GLU A 112 -4.53 5.49 23.66
N ALA A 113 -3.30 5.03 23.35
CA ALA A 113 -2.64 3.97 24.10
C ALA A 113 -1.90 4.54 25.31
N GLY A 114 -1.92 3.79 26.37
CA GLY A 114 -1.23 4.13 27.63
C GLY A 114 -2.11 3.92 28.84
N HIS A 115 -3.28 3.33 28.67
CA HIS A 115 -4.13 2.93 29.77
C HIS A 115 -4.16 1.41 29.89
N GLY A 116 -3.92 0.91 31.08
CA GLY A 116 -3.91 -0.52 31.37
C GLY A 116 -2.95 -0.87 32.49
N GLN A 117 -2.84 -2.15 32.79
CA GLN A 117 -1.84 -2.67 33.71
C GLN A 117 -0.44 -2.59 33.09
N ALA A 118 0.60 -2.61 33.90
CA ALA A 118 1.98 -2.53 33.41
C ALA A 118 2.30 -3.57 32.32
N SER A 119 1.79 -4.78 32.49
CA SER A 119 1.95 -5.86 31.49
C SER A 119 1.27 -5.56 30.15
N ASP A 120 0.12 -4.86 30.16
CA ASP A 120 -0.57 -4.47 28.92
C ASP A 120 0.26 -3.42 28.15
N ILE A 121 0.85 -2.48 28.88
CA ILE A 121 1.73 -1.44 28.32
C ILE A 121 2.99 -2.07 27.71
N GLU A 122 3.57 -3.07 28.39
CA GLU A 122 4.74 -3.80 27.88
C GLU A 122 4.43 -4.53 26.57
N ILE A 123 3.30 -5.23 26.49
CA ILE A 123 2.84 -5.92 25.27
C ILE A 123 2.64 -4.91 24.13
N GLN A 124 1.99 -3.78 24.41
CA GLN A 124 1.75 -2.74 23.42
C GLN A 124 3.07 -2.10 22.93
N ALA A 125 4.00 -1.84 23.81
CA ALA A 125 5.31 -1.29 23.47
C ALA A 125 6.10 -2.27 22.58
N ALA A 126 6.09 -3.56 22.89
CA ALA A 126 6.74 -4.58 22.09
C ALA A 126 6.14 -4.64 20.68
N GLU A 127 4.82 -4.54 20.53
CA GLU A 127 4.15 -4.56 19.22
C GLU A 127 4.50 -3.32 18.39
N ILE A 128 4.57 -2.14 18.99
CA ILE A 128 4.99 -0.92 18.27
C ILE A 128 6.43 -1.02 17.79
N LEU A 129 7.33 -1.54 18.61
CA LEU A 129 8.71 -1.75 18.21
C LEU A 129 8.80 -2.74 17.02
N ARG A 130 7.98 -3.79 17.02
CA ARG A 130 7.88 -4.72 15.91
C ARG A 130 7.38 -4.02 14.64
N MET A 131 6.33 -3.20 14.74
CA MET A 131 5.79 -2.41 13.62
C MET A 131 6.84 -1.44 13.09
N ARG A 132 7.58 -0.76 13.98
CA ARG A 132 8.65 0.17 13.59
C ARG A 132 9.75 -0.53 12.81
N THR A 133 10.23 -1.67 13.29
CA THR A 133 11.27 -2.46 12.61
C THR A 133 10.80 -2.91 11.23
N TRP A 134 9.55 -3.35 11.11
CA TRP A 134 8.97 -3.72 9.82
C TRP A 134 8.91 -2.51 8.87
N LEU A 135 8.48 -1.35 9.37
CA LEU A 135 8.39 -0.12 8.58
C LEU A 135 9.77 0.33 8.08
N GLU A 136 10.79 0.31 8.95
CA GLU A 136 12.17 0.65 8.61
C GLU A 136 12.71 -0.23 7.49
N SER A 137 12.55 -1.53 7.63
CA SER A 137 12.99 -2.49 6.61
C SER A 137 12.23 -2.35 5.29
N THR A 138 10.93 -2.05 5.36
CA THR A 138 10.08 -1.90 4.18
C THR A 138 10.40 -0.60 3.43
N LEU A 139 10.49 0.53 4.13
CA LEU A 139 10.88 1.80 3.50
C LEU A 139 12.31 1.75 2.95
N SER A 140 13.23 1.08 3.64
CA SER A 140 14.59 0.86 3.13
C SER A 140 14.58 0.04 1.82
N ARG A 141 13.79 -1.01 1.77
CA ARG A 141 13.64 -1.86 0.57
C ARG A 141 13.13 -1.09 -0.65
N HIS A 142 12.23 -0.15 -0.42
CA HIS A 142 11.54 0.62 -1.46
C HIS A 142 12.11 2.03 -1.67
N SER A 143 13.27 2.35 -1.11
CA SER A 143 13.92 3.65 -1.26
C SER A 143 15.42 3.51 -1.47
N ASN A 144 16.11 4.64 -1.58
CA ASN A 144 17.58 4.69 -1.68
C ASN A 144 18.24 4.91 -0.30
N ARG A 145 17.61 4.41 0.79
CA ARG A 145 18.05 4.64 2.17
C ARG A 145 18.36 3.35 2.88
N THR A 146 19.35 3.38 3.77
CA THR A 146 19.61 2.25 4.67
C THR A 146 18.59 2.21 5.80
N PRO A 147 18.39 1.05 6.48
CA PRO A 147 17.48 0.98 7.63
C PRO A 147 17.82 2.00 8.72
N GLU A 148 19.10 2.27 8.98
CA GLU A 148 19.55 3.23 9.99
C GLU A 148 19.25 4.67 9.57
N GLN A 149 19.27 4.98 8.27
CA GLN A 149 18.86 6.28 7.75
C GLN A 149 17.35 6.45 7.91
N VAL A 150 16.58 5.43 7.53
CA VAL A 150 15.12 5.44 7.69
C VAL A 150 14.75 5.56 9.16
N ASN A 151 15.39 4.81 10.06
CA ASN A 151 15.15 4.89 11.51
C ASN A 151 15.26 6.32 12.04
N ARG A 152 16.31 7.06 11.64
CA ARG A 152 16.47 8.47 12.02
C ARG A 152 15.43 9.38 11.38
N ASP A 153 15.11 9.12 10.13
CA ASP A 153 14.22 9.97 9.33
C ASP A 153 12.75 9.87 9.78
N ILE A 154 12.32 8.70 10.25
CA ILE A 154 10.94 8.49 10.71
C ILE A 154 10.72 8.78 12.20
N ASP A 155 11.74 9.20 12.93
CA ASP A 155 11.62 9.49 14.37
C ASP A 155 10.59 10.59 14.64
N ARG A 156 10.49 11.55 13.74
CA ARG A 156 9.44 12.58 13.69
C ARG A 156 8.88 12.67 12.28
N ASP A 157 7.82 13.43 12.13
CA ASP A 157 7.20 13.69 10.83
C ASP A 157 8.24 14.23 9.84
N LYS A 158 8.53 13.46 8.80
CA LYS A 158 9.36 13.90 7.68
C LYS A 158 8.46 14.13 6.48
N ILE A 159 8.26 15.40 6.16
CA ILE A 159 7.43 15.85 5.04
C ILE A 159 8.33 16.12 3.85
N LEU A 160 8.04 15.47 2.73
CA LEU A 160 8.76 15.59 1.48
C LEU A 160 7.85 16.20 0.41
N SER A 161 8.36 17.16 -0.34
CA SER A 161 7.78 17.54 -1.63
C SER A 161 7.89 16.40 -2.63
N ALA A 162 7.20 16.53 -3.75
CA ALA A 162 7.27 15.51 -4.80
C ALA A 162 8.72 15.28 -5.28
N GLN A 163 9.53 16.34 -5.44
CA GLN A 163 10.92 16.20 -5.87
C GLN A 163 11.80 15.56 -4.78
N GLU A 164 11.64 15.98 -3.52
CA GLU A 164 12.38 15.37 -2.41
C GLU A 164 12.04 13.89 -2.23
N ALA A 165 10.80 13.48 -2.55
CA ALA A 165 10.40 12.07 -2.53
C ALA A 165 11.07 11.26 -3.67
N VAL A 166 11.36 11.86 -4.82
CA VAL A 166 12.21 11.25 -5.86
C VAL A 166 13.64 11.10 -5.35
N ASP A 167 14.23 12.15 -4.78
CA ASP A 167 15.60 12.16 -4.28
C ASP A 167 15.78 11.18 -3.09
N TYR A 168 14.72 10.96 -2.35
CA TYR A 168 14.68 9.96 -1.28
C TYR A 168 14.55 8.52 -1.82
N GLY A 169 13.97 8.37 -3.00
CA GLY A 169 13.73 7.09 -3.68
C GLY A 169 12.37 6.46 -3.38
N LEU A 170 11.44 7.19 -2.75
CA LEU A 170 10.07 6.70 -2.49
C LEU A 170 9.22 6.70 -3.76
N ILE A 171 9.52 7.57 -4.70
CA ILE A 171 8.88 7.62 -6.03
C ILE A 171 9.94 7.73 -7.12
N ASP A 172 9.53 7.49 -8.36
CA ASP A 172 10.44 7.46 -9.50
C ASP A 172 10.38 8.73 -10.34
N GLN A 173 9.21 9.39 -10.40
CA GLN A 173 9.03 10.56 -11.27
C GLN A 173 7.92 11.49 -10.79
N VAL A 174 8.13 12.81 -11.04
CA VAL A 174 7.09 13.83 -10.92
C VAL A 174 6.46 14.10 -12.29
N LEU A 175 5.13 14.01 -12.36
CA LEU A 175 4.36 14.23 -13.60
C LEU A 175 4.09 15.73 -13.78
N THR A 176 4.93 16.43 -14.52
CA THR A 176 4.83 17.90 -14.71
C THR A 176 3.91 18.31 -15.88
N THR A 177 3.73 17.44 -16.87
CA THR A 177 2.96 17.76 -18.07
C THR A 177 2.24 16.54 -18.61
N ARG A 178 1.03 16.74 -19.11
CA ARG A 178 0.33 15.72 -19.91
C ARG A 178 1.00 15.62 -21.27
N LYS A 179 1.62 14.48 -21.59
CA LYS A 179 2.00 14.20 -22.99
C LYS A 179 0.73 14.29 -23.85
N ARG A 180 0.65 15.28 -24.74
CA ARG A 180 -0.39 15.29 -25.76
C ARG A 180 -0.14 14.07 -26.66
N LEU A 181 -1.08 13.15 -26.68
CA LEU A 181 -1.12 12.17 -27.75
C LEU A 181 -1.21 12.96 -29.05
N PRO A 182 -0.45 12.59 -30.12
CA PRO A 182 -0.65 13.17 -31.43
C PRO A 182 -2.13 13.07 -31.74
N ALA A 183 -2.73 14.17 -32.23
CA ALA A 183 -4.09 14.13 -32.71
C ALA A 183 -4.17 12.99 -33.72
N ALA A 184 -5.09 12.04 -33.47
CA ALA A 184 -5.35 11.01 -34.46
C ALA A 184 -5.67 11.74 -35.77
N ILE A 185 -4.82 11.58 -36.78
CA ILE A 185 -5.04 12.09 -38.10
C ILE A 185 -6.29 11.36 -38.60
N GLY A 186 -7.43 12.04 -38.52
CA GLY A 186 -8.68 11.52 -39.06
C GLY A 186 -8.47 11.25 -40.58
N LYS A 187 -8.77 10.02 -40.96
CA LYS A 187 -9.10 9.66 -42.32
C LYS A 187 -10.60 9.44 -42.39
#